data_e08991ee72e12fd4463efa2d6c4108c7
#
_entry.id   e08991ee72e12fd4463efa2d6c4108c7
#
_cell.length_a   1.000
_cell.length_b   1.000
_cell.length_c   1.000
_cell.angle_alpha   90.00
_cell.angle_beta   90.00
_cell.angle_gamma   90.00
#
_symmetry.space_group_name_H-M   'P 1'
#
loop_
_entity.id
_entity.type
_entity.pdbx_description
1 polymer ?
#
loop_
_entity_poly.entity_id
_entity_poly.type
_entity_poly.pdbx_seq_one_letter_code
_entity_poly.pdbx_strand_id
1 'polypeptide(L)'
;MVLNFQAFGAAWYTESVDKFKNGDIVGQDDWEIAMNQKTSQIQDKVKHGDVGKSVLVSEKTMVLRKFKGSNASTQYVSLFVRKDDGSGPLMIYIGEDAVKWGAAAKIDIKVGGIITANKGNAGFPEVLKGKLGQWYHFQLVFDFKKKSYDFYVDGKKVVNSFGFRGEGGKGGVNPALGWIFLGWDHPDVLTAYIDNIEMGDGEGKNAGLPNAVDHAGKLVSHWASIKAWE
;
A
#
# COMPACT_ATOMS: atom_id res chain seq x y z
N MET A 1 9.23 -30.58 -18.54
CA MET A 1 9.17 -29.58 -17.44
C MET A 1 8.89 -28.24 -18.10
N VAL A 2 7.64 -27.74 -18.02
CA VAL A 2 7.26 -26.44 -18.59
C VAL A 2 7.54 -25.42 -17.50
N LEU A 3 8.57 -24.59 -17.68
CA LEU A 3 8.80 -23.43 -16.85
C LEU A 3 7.68 -22.43 -17.17
N ASN A 4 6.67 -22.35 -16.32
CA ASN A 4 5.71 -21.25 -16.35
C ASN A 4 6.46 -19.97 -15.90
N PHE A 5 6.92 -19.19 -16.87
CA PHE A 5 7.27 -17.79 -16.60
C PHE A 5 5.96 -17.08 -16.27
N GLN A 6 5.68 -16.83 -15.00
CA GLN A 6 4.69 -15.84 -14.62
C GLN A 6 5.16 -14.51 -15.18
N ALA A 7 4.40 -13.97 -16.13
CA ALA A 7 4.61 -12.62 -16.60
C ALA A 7 4.30 -11.68 -15.43
N PHE A 8 5.33 -11.12 -14.82
CA PHE A 8 5.16 -10.03 -13.85
C PHE A 8 4.50 -8.86 -14.58
N GLY A 9 3.38 -8.41 -14.06
CA GLY A 9 2.64 -7.30 -14.66
C GLY A 9 3.48 -6.02 -14.67
N ALA A 10 3.26 -5.19 -15.67
CA ALA A 10 3.91 -3.88 -15.76
C ALA A 10 3.29 -2.92 -14.74
N ALA A 11 4.11 -2.22 -13.98
CA ALA A 11 3.66 -1.09 -13.17
C ALA A 11 3.16 0.02 -14.12
N TRP A 12 1.95 0.52 -13.88
CA TRP A 12 1.41 1.69 -14.58
C TRP A 12 1.42 2.94 -13.71
N TYR A 13 1.72 2.81 -12.43
CA TYR A 13 1.96 3.89 -11.50
C TYR A 13 3.08 3.52 -10.53
N THR A 14 4.03 4.43 -10.35
CA THR A 14 5.07 4.34 -9.33
C THR A 14 5.26 5.70 -8.70
N GLU A 15 5.08 5.77 -7.40
CA GLU A 15 5.28 6.98 -6.60
C GLU A 15 6.48 6.80 -5.69
N SER A 16 7.61 7.36 -6.08
CA SER A 16 8.67 7.67 -5.14
C SER A 16 8.43 9.07 -4.59
N VAL A 17 8.13 9.17 -3.32
CA VAL A 17 7.92 10.47 -2.66
C VAL A 17 9.19 11.33 -2.59
N ASP A 18 10.32 10.80 -3.00
CA ASP A 18 11.62 11.48 -3.04
C ASP A 18 11.63 12.72 -3.94
N LYS A 19 10.83 12.70 -5.01
CA LYS A 19 10.69 13.83 -5.94
C LYS A 19 9.96 15.03 -5.35
N PHE A 20 9.22 14.84 -4.26
CA PHE A 20 8.41 15.89 -3.64
C PHE A 20 9.26 16.82 -2.77
N LYS A 21 8.79 18.06 -2.59
CA LYS A 21 9.34 18.97 -1.60
C LYS A 21 8.87 18.57 -0.20
N ASN A 22 9.71 18.81 0.82
CA ASN A 22 9.28 18.67 2.21
C ASN A 22 8.12 19.62 2.50
N GLY A 23 7.19 19.20 3.33
CA GLY A 23 5.96 19.93 3.66
C GLY A 23 4.71 19.21 3.18
N ASP A 24 3.64 19.95 2.93
CA ASP A 24 2.34 19.39 2.55
C ASP A 24 2.43 18.53 1.28
N ILE A 25 1.90 17.30 1.33
CA ILE A 25 1.79 16.44 0.14
C ILE A 25 0.70 16.94 -0.79
N VAL A 26 -0.37 17.53 -0.24
CA VAL A 26 -1.49 18.07 -1.02
C VAL A 26 -1.03 19.21 -1.91
N GLY A 27 -1.43 19.16 -3.17
CA GLY A 27 -0.95 20.08 -4.21
C GLY A 27 0.35 19.64 -4.87
N GLN A 28 0.94 18.50 -4.45
CA GLN A 28 2.03 17.85 -5.15
C GLN A 28 1.47 16.60 -5.84
N ASP A 29 1.59 16.52 -7.17
CA ASP A 29 1.26 15.37 -8.02
C ASP A 29 -0.14 14.76 -7.78
N ASP A 30 -1.19 15.59 -7.84
CA ASP A 30 -2.61 15.21 -7.73
C ASP A 30 -3.04 14.60 -6.37
N TRP A 31 -2.26 14.78 -5.31
CA TRP A 31 -2.71 14.45 -3.97
C TRP A 31 -3.72 15.49 -3.46
N GLU A 32 -4.83 15.00 -2.93
CA GLU A 32 -5.95 15.81 -2.43
C GLU A 32 -6.17 15.54 -0.92
N ILE A 33 -6.76 16.51 -0.22
CA ILE A 33 -7.30 16.29 1.13
C ILE A 33 -8.57 15.44 1.00
N ALA A 34 -8.67 14.38 1.80
CA ALA A 34 -9.88 13.62 1.94
C ALA A 34 -10.68 14.06 3.17
N MET A 35 -12.00 14.06 3.07
CA MET A 35 -12.94 14.26 4.21
C MET A 35 -12.72 15.52 5.04
N ASN A 36 -12.27 16.62 4.45
CA ASN A 36 -12.00 17.89 5.16
C ASN A 36 -11.00 17.73 6.32
N GLN A 37 -10.06 16.82 6.21
CA GLN A 37 -9.02 16.59 7.20
C GLN A 37 -7.77 17.45 6.93
N LYS A 38 -6.72 17.27 7.71
CA LYS A 38 -5.42 17.90 7.46
C LYS A 38 -4.65 17.14 6.37
N THR A 39 -3.69 17.80 5.76
CA THR A 39 -2.74 17.19 4.83
C THR A 39 -1.70 16.38 5.59
N SER A 40 -1.21 15.31 4.95
CA SER A 40 0.01 14.59 5.39
C SER A 40 1.25 15.35 4.93
N GLN A 41 2.40 15.08 5.57
CA GLN A 41 3.64 15.82 5.35
C GLN A 41 4.69 14.93 4.65
N ILE A 42 5.36 15.47 3.64
CA ILE A 42 6.59 14.88 3.10
C ILE A 42 7.75 15.26 4.02
N GLN A 43 8.55 14.30 4.42
CA GLN A 43 9.68 14.50 5.32
C GLN A 43 10.83 13.51 5.02
N ASP A 44 12.05 13.80 5.50
CA ASP A 44 13.28 13.05 5.24
C ASP A 44 13.96 12.46 6.49
N LYS A 45 13.34 12.64 7.68
CA LYS A 45 13.88 12.16 8.96
C LYS A 45 13.68 10.66 9.15
N VAL A 46 12.51 10.14 8.77
CA VAL A 46 12.17 8.72 8.82
C VAL A 46 11.82 8.27 7.41
N LYS A 47 12.59 7.34 6.87
CA LYS A 47 12.50 6.89 5.48
C LYS A 47 12.72 5.39 5.39
N HIS A 48 12.24 4.78 4.33
CA HIS A 48 12.55 3.41 4.00
C HIS A 48 13.90 3.38 3.25
N GLY A 49 14.88 2.66 3.80
CA GLY A 49 16.26 2.65 3.27
C GLY A 49 17.13 3.80 3.82
N ASP A 50 18.29 4.00 3.17
CA ASP A 50 19.34 4.91 3.68
C ASP A 50 19.13 6.36 3.20
N VAL A 51 18.45 6.55 2.09
CA VAL A 51 18.19 7.85 1.46
C VAL A 51 16.72 8.00 1.10
N GLY A 52 16.31 9.24 0.83
CA GLY A 52 14.95 9.51 0.35
C GLY A 52 14.05 10.17 1.38
N LYS A 53 12.75 10.08 1.15
CA LYS A 53 11.69 10.70 1.94
C LYS A 53 10.57 9.72 2.19
N SER A 54 9.65 10.10 3.07
CA SER A 54 8.39 9.39 3.26
C SER A 54 7.24 10.37 3.53
N VAL A 55 6.02 9.86 3.43
CA VAL A 55 4.81 10.56 3.83
C VAL A 55 4.60 10.32 5.33
N LEU A 56 4.69 11.36 6.14
CA LEU A 56 4.27 11.33 7.54
C LEU A 56 2.75 11.48 7.61
N VAL A 57 2.10 10.51 8.22
CA VAL A 57 0.67 10.51 8.54
C VAL A 57 0.51 10.69 10.04
N SER A 58 -0.28 11.68 10.46
CA SER A 58 -0.54 12.01 11.86
C SER A 58 -2.05 12.05 12.15
N GLU A 59 -2.43 12.49 13.36
CA GLU A 59 -3.84 12.63 13.71
C GLU A 59 -4.58 13.59 12.77
N LYS A 60 -5.84 13.29 12.46
CA LYS A 60 -6.70 14.09 11.56
C LYS A 60 -6.09 14.35 10.18
N THR A 61 -5.14 13.53 9.74
CA THR A 61 -4.65 13.61 8.36
C THR A 61 -5.28 12.51 7.54
N MET A 62 -5.84 12.87 6.41
CA MET A 62 -6.30 11.91 5.43
C MET A 62 -6.11 12.50 4.05
N VAL A 63 -5.32 11.82 3.26
CA VAL A 63 -5.03 12.21 1.89
C VAL A 63 -5.50 11.15 0.91
N LEU A 64 -5.87 11.61 -0.26
CA LEU A 64 -6.42 10.82 -1.34
C LEU A 64 -5.61 11.07 -2.60
N ARG A 65 -5.34 10.03 -3.35
CA ARG A 65 -4.94 10.12 -4.74
C ARG A 65 -5.85 9.28 -5.62
N LYS A 66 -6.27 9.87 -6.74
CA LYS A 66 -7.04 9.21 -7.79
C LYS A 66 -6.12 8.73 -8.90
N PHE A 67 -6.49 7.64 -9.54
CA PHE A 67 -5.77 7.04 -10.64
C PHE A 67 -6.69 6.75 -11.82
N LYS A 68 -6.13 6.78 -13.00
CA LYS A 68 -6.72 6.15 -14.16
C LYS A 68 -6.20 4.71 -14.20
N GLY A 69 -6.90 3.80 -13.53
CA GLY A 69 -6.53 2.39 -13.50
C GLY A 69 -6.60 1.71 -14.87
N SER A 70 -6.10 0.50 -14.94
CA SER A 70 -6.20 -0.36 -16.11
C SER A 70 -7.50 -1.20 -16.07
N ASN A 71 -7.82 -1.88 -17.19
CA ASN A 71 -8.94 -2.82 -17.26
C ASN A 71 -8.48 -4.29 -17.04
N ALA A 72 -7.28 -4.51 -16.54
CA ALA A 72 -6.79 -5.85 -16.25
C ALA A 72 -7.62 -6.50 -15.13
N SER A 73 -7.94 -7.77 -15.29
CA SER A 73 -8.72 -8.49 -14.28
C SER A 73 -7.95 -8.79 -13.00
N THR A 74 -6.62 -8.73 -13.07
CA THR A 74 -5.73 -8.85 -11.92
C THR A 74 -4.85 -7.62 -11.87
N GLN A 75 -4.80 -6.97 -10.71
CA GLN A 75 -4.00 -5.77 -10.49
C GLN A 75 -3.39 -5.83 -9.09
N TYR A 76 -2.32 -5.10 -8.86
CA TYR A 76 -1.68 -5.04 -7.55
C TYR A 76 -1.45 -3.62 -7.08
N VAL A 77 -1.35 -3.49 -5.77
CA VAL A 77 -0.85 -2.31 -5.05
C VAL A 77 0.25 -2.77 -4.11
N SER A 78 1.36 -2.06 -4.12
CA SER A 78 2.52 -2.31 -3.27
C SER A 78 2.96 -1.01 -2.62
N LEU A 79 3.29 -1.04 -1.33
CA LEU A 79 3.77 0.13 -0.60
C LEU A 79 4.57 -0.29 0.65
N PHE A 80 5.48 0.57 1.09
CA PHE A 80 6.12 0.43 2.39
C PHE A 80 5.37 1.23 3.44
N VAL A 81 5.17 0.62 4.61
CA VAL A 81 4.46 1.24 5.72
C VAL A 81 5.21 1.03 7.03
N ARG A 82 5.16 2.03 7.90
CA ARG A 82 5.68 1.96 9.26
C ARG A 82 4.73 2.72 10.19
N LYS A 83 4.35 2.13 11.31
CA LYS A 83 3.64 2.81 12.39
C LYS A 83 4.53 2.84 13.61
N ASP A 84 4.81 4.03 14.13
CA ASP A 84 5.68 4.20 15.29
C ASP A 84 4.89 4.19 16.58
N ASP A 85 3.81 4.97 16.65
CA ASP A 85 3.07 5.17 17.89
C ASP A 85 1.61 5.58 17.64
N GLY A 86 0.88 5.68 18.73
CA GLY A 86 -0.44 6.29 18.82
C GLY A 86 -1.58 5.30 18.98
N SER A 87 -2.67 5.82 19.57
CA SER A 87 -3.94 5.12 19.78
C SER A 87 -4.75 5.01 18.47
N GLY A 88 -4.56 5.93 17.53
CA GLY A 88 -5.21 5.90 16.23
C GLY A 88 -4.62 4.81 15.31
N PRO A 89 -5.43 4.14 14.50
CA PRO A 89 -4.92 3.25 13.45
C PRO A 89 -4.39 4.04 12.26
N LEU A 90 -3.37 3.51 11.58
CA LEU A 90 -3.13 3.88 10.19
C LEU A 90 -4.11 3.13 9.32
N MET A 91 -4.96 3.85 8.59
CA MET A 91 -5.88 3.27 7.61
C MET A 91 -5.33 3.43 6.20
N ILE A 92 -5.39 2.34 5.45
CA ILE A 92 -5.07 2.26 4.03
C ILE A 92 -6.31 1.72 3.33
N TYR A 93 -6.97 2.58 2.55
CA TYR A 93 -8.08 2.18 1.70
C TYR A 93 -7.62 2.15 0.25
N ILE A 94 -7.99 1.12 -0.46
CA ILE A 94 -7.71 0.96 -1.88
C ILE A 94 -9.02 0.62 -2.56
N GLY A 95 -9.39 1.38 -3.58
CA GLY A 95 -10.71 1.22 -4.17
C GLY A 95 -10.83 1.75 -5.59
N GLU A 96 -12.07 1.74 -6.06
CA GLU A 96 -12.47 2.07 -7.42
C GLU A 96 -13.21 3.40 -7.53
N ASP A 97 -13.93 3.78 -6.47
CA ASP A 97 -14.76 4.99 -6.45
C ASP A 97 -14.59 5.71 -5.11
N ALA A 98 -13.94 6.86 -5.15
CA ALA A 98 -13.71 7.71 -3.99
C ALA A 98 -15.01 8.30 -3.42
N VAL A 99 -16.06 8.46 -4.24
CA VAL A 99 -17.26 9.19 -3.87
C VAL A 99 -18.12 8.40 -2.88
N LYS A 100 -18.08 7.08 -2.96
CA LYS A 100 -19.00 6.21 -2.19
C LYS A 100 -18.29 5.26 -1.22
N TRP A 101 -17.03 5.49 -0.90
CA TRP A 101 -16.23 4.56 -0.08
C TRP A 101 -16.19 3.14 -0.64
N GLY A 102 -16.25 3.02 -1.96
CA GLY A 102 -16.19 1.77 -2.70
C GLY A 102 -14.82 1.13 -2.62
N ALA A 103 -14.39 0.68 -1.44
CA ALA A 103 -13.11 0.06 -1.24
C ALA A 103 -13.09 -1.40 -1.71
N ALA A 104 -12.10 -1.77 -2.51
CA ALA A 104 -11.76 -3.17 -2.73
C ALA A 104 -11.12 -3.74 -1.45
N ALA A 105 -10.15 -3.04 -0.88
CA ALA A 105 -9.51 -3.42 0.38
C ALA A 105 -9.41 -2.25 1.36
N LYS A 106 -9.52 -2.58 2.64
CA LYS A 106 -9.14 -1.73 3.77
C LYS A 106 -8.20 -2.50 4.68
N ILE A 107 -7.03 -1.93 4.92
CA ILE A 107 -6.02 -2.45 5.84
C ILE A 107 -5.84 -1.42 6.96
N ASP A 108 -5.87 -1.87 8.22
CA ASP A 108 -5.58 -1.01 9.36
C ASP A 108 -4.36 -1.56 10.11
N ILE A 109 -3.42 -0.68 10.48
CA ILE A 109 -2.41 -0.96 11.50
C ILE A 109 -2.85 -0.30 12.79
N LYS A 110 -3.34 -1.10 13.72
CA LYS A 110 -3.91 -0.66 14.99
C LYS A 110 -2.85 -0.50 16.08
N VAL A 111 -3.31 -0.15 17.27
CA VAL A 111 -2.50 -0.12 18.50
C VAL A 111 -1.76 -1.45 18.70
N GLY A 112 -0.50 -1.36 19.16
CA GLY A 112 0.33 -2.55 19.37
C GLY A 112 0.80 -3.25 18.11
N GLY A 113 0.65 -2.62 16.92
CA GLY A 113 1.10 -3.19 15.66
C GLY A 113 0.17 -4.26 15.08
N ILE A 114 -1.05 -4.38 15.59
CA ILE A 114 -2.03 -5.34 15.06
C ILE A 114 -2.47 -4.92 13.67
N ILE A 115 -2.24 -5.76 12.67
CA ILE A 115 -2.66 -5.55 11.29
C ILE A 115 -3.98 -6.29 11.07
N THR A 116 -5.00 -5.56 10.63
CA THR A 116 -6.30 -6.12 10.27
C THR A 116 -6.61 -5.84 8.81
N ALA A 117 -7.39 -6.72 8.19
CA ALA A 117 -7.81 -6.60 6.79
C ALA A 117 -9.32 -6.88 6.68
N ASN A 118 -10.03 -6.20 5.77
CA ASN A 118 -11.44 -6.48 5.57
C ASN A 118 -11.64 -7.86 4.92
N LYS A 119 -12.60 -8.61 5.43
CA LYS A 119 -13.04 -9.89 4.88
C LYS A 119 -14.46 -9.75 4.32
N GLY A 120 -14.58 -9.05 3.19
CA GLY A 120 -15.91 -8.71 2.66
C GLY A 120 -16.75 -8.00 3.72
N ASN A 121 -17.96 -8.51 3.95
CA ASN A 121 -18.89 -8.02 4.98
C ASN A 121 -18.65 -8.67 6.36
N ALA A 122 -17.72 -9.62 6.48
CA ALA A 122 -17.50 -10.39 7.71
C ALA A 122 -16.58 -9.70 8.74
N GLY A 123 -16.32 -8.38 8.56
CA GLY A 123 -15.55 -7.59 9.50
C GLY A 123 -14.06 -7.48 9.16
N PHE A 124 -13.24 -7.21 10.17
CA PHE A 124 -11.82 -6.89 10.06
C PHE A 124 -10.99 -7.80 10.98
N PRO A 125 -10.81 -9.08 10.62
CA PRO A 125 -9.99 -9.97 11.42
C PRO A 125 -8.54 -9.49 11.50
N GLU A 126 -7.85 -9.81 12.60
CA GLU A 126 -6.41 -9.74 12.70
C GLU A 126 -5.80 -10.73 11.71
N VAL A 127 -4.85 -10.27 10.90
CA VAL A 127 -4.15 -11.09 9.91
C VAL A 127 -2.67 -11.24 10.24
N LEU A 128 -2.12 -10.29 11.02
CA LEU A 128 -0.75 -10.33 11.50
C LEU A 128 -0.60 -9.44 12.74
N LYS A 129 0.23 -9.87 13.68
CA LYS A 129 0.75 -9.03 14.76
C LYS A 129 2.15 -8.58 14.39
N GLY A 130 2.27 -7.34 13.95
CA GLY A 130 3.55 -6.70 13.64
C GLY A 130 4.17 -6.02 14.86
N LYS A 131 5.27 -5.32 14.63
CA LYS A 131 5.97 -4.50 15.63
C LYS A 131 5.88 -3.03 15.23
N LEU A 132 5.69 -2.16 16.22
CA LEU A 132 5.80 -0.71 16.00
C LEU A 132 7.26 -0.33 15.70
N GLY A 133 7.44 0.75 14.95
CA GLY A 133 8.76 1.24 14.57
C GLY A 133 9.48 0.43 13.47
N GLN A 134 8.83 -0.60 12.93
CA GLN A 134 9.37 -1.42 11.86
C GLN A 134 8.70 -1.08 10.53
N TRP A 135 9.47 -1.01 9.44
CA TRP A 135 8.97 -0.97 8.09
C TRP A 135 8.48 -2.34 7.65
N TYR A 136 7.34 -2.37 6.96
CA TYR A 136 6.74 -3.53 6.33
C TYR A 136 6.48 -3.23 4.87
N HIS A 137 6.76 -4.19 4.01
CA HIS A 137 6.32 -4.17 2.63
C HIS A 137 4.92 -4.79 2.55
N PHE A 138 3.92 -4.01 2.19
CA PHE A 138 2.56 -4.46 1.93
C PHE A 138 2.37 -4.63 0.43
N GLN A 139 1.81 -5.77 0.03
CA GLN A 139 1.39 -5.98 -1.34
C GLN A 139 0.00 -6.63 -1.35
N LEU A 140 -0.93 -6.00 -2.04
CA LEU A 140 -2.27 -6.50 -2.26
C LEU A 140 -2.41 -6.88 -3.74
N VAL A 141 -2.92 -8.07 -3.99
CA VAL A 141 -3.20 -8.56 -5.35
C VAL A 141 -4.70 -8.75 -5.48
N PHE A 142 -5.31 -8.03 -6.39
CA PHE A 142 -6.76 -7.97 -6.59
C PHE A 142 -7.16 -8.83 -7.78
N ASP A 143 -8.14 -9.72 -7.59
CA ASP A 143 -8.85 -10.43 -8.65
C ASP A 143 -10.24 -9.81 -8.82
N PHE A 144 -10.39 -8.92 -9.80
CA PHE A 144 -11.64 -8.23 -10.07
C PHE A 144 -12.74 -9.12 -10.63
N LYS A 145 -12.40 -10.26 -11.24
CA LYS A 145 -13.39 -11.25 -11.67
C LYS A 145 -14.00 -11.97 -10.48
N LYS A 146 -13.17 -12.36 -9.50
CA LYS A 146 -13.64 -13.03 -8.27
C LYS A 146 -14.09 -12.05 -7.20
N LYS A 147 -13.80 -10.74 -7.36
CA LYS A 147 -14.03 -9.69 -6.35
C LYS A 147 -13.39 -10.04 -5.01
N SER A 148 -12.13 -10.44 -5.08
CA SER A 148 -11.33 -10.85 -3.93
C SER A 148 -9.90 -10.35 -4.05
N TYR A 149 -9.18 -10.34 -2.92
CA TYR A 149 -7.77 -9.98 -2.90
C TYR A 149 -6.97 -10.91 -2.00
N ASP A 150 -5.71 -11.06 -2.36
CA ASP A 150 -4.66 -11.63 -1.54
C ASP A 150 -3.86 -10.49 -0.91
N PHE A 151 -3.39 -10.68 0.33
CA PHE A 151 -2.53 -9.72 1.00
C PHE A 151 -1.25 -10.38 1.47
N TYR A 152 -0.13 -9.73 1.17
CA TYR A 152 1.21 -10.17 1.53
C TYR A 152 1.87 -9.09 2.40
N VAL A 153 2.59 -9.55 3.42
CA VAL A 153 3.45 -8.72 4.27
C VAL A 153 4.86 -9.30 4.19
N ASP A 154 5.83 -8.49 3.76
CA ASP A 154 7.22 -8.89 3.53
C ASP A 154 7.33 -10.17 2.69
N GLY A 155 6.55 -10.24 1.60
CA GLY A 155 6.48 -11.39 0.69
C GLY A 155 5.72 -12.61 1.21
N LYS A 156 5.31 -12.64 2.47
CA LYS A 156 4.53 -13.73 3.06
C LYS A 156 3.03 -13.46 2.90
N LYS A 157 2.30 -14.40 2.28
CA LYS A 157 0.83 -14.32 2.18
C LYS A 157 0.20 -14.45 3.57
N VAL A 158 -0.49 -13.39 4.02
CA VAL A 158 -1.22 -13.34 5.30
C VAL A 158 -2.74 -13.38 5.11
N VAL A 159 -3.22 -13.06 3.90
CA VAL A 159 -4.62 -13.20 3.51
C VAL A 159 -4.69 -13.97 2.20
N ASN A 160 -5.61 -14.91 2.14
CA ASN A 160 -5.91 -15.67 0.93
C ASN A 160 -7.38 -15.46 0.54
N SER A 161 -7.59 -14.79 -0.58
CA SER A 161 -8.89 -14.59 -1.22
C SER A 161 -9.97 -13.98 -0.30
N PHE A 162 -9.66 -12.87 0.39
CA PHE A 162 -10.69 -12.12 1.10
C PHE A 162 -11.56 -11.34 0.11
N GLY A 163 -12.88 -11.37 0.34
CA GLY A 163 -13.82 -10.63 -0.49
C GLY A 163 -13.63 -9.10 -0.40
N PHE A 164 -13.96 -8.39 -1.47
CA PHE A 164 -13.95 -6.93 -1.48
C PHE A 164 -14.94 -6.36 -0.47
N ARG A 165 -14.56 -5.23 0.14
CA ARG A 165 -15.42 -4.54 1.08
C ARG A 165 -16.66 -3.95 0.40
N GLY A 166 -16.49 -3.34 -0.77
CA GLY A 166 -17.54 -2.62 -1.47
C GLY A 166 -18.05 -1.38 -0.74
N GLU A 167 -19.07 -0.75 -1.28
CA GLU A 167 -19.75 0.39 -0.65
C GLU A 167 -20.45 -0.06 0.64
N GLY A 168 -20.09 0.56 1.77
CA GLY A 168 -20.66 0.24 3.09
C GLY A 168 -20.55 -1.24 3.47
N GLY A 169 -19.61 -1.98 2.89
CA GLY A 169 -19.47 -3.41 3.11
C GLY A 169 -20.41 -4.29 2.27
N LYS A 170 -21.09 -3.74 1.27
CA LYS A 170 -22.10 -4.48 0.48
C LYS A 170 -21.54 -5.17 -0.76
N GLY A 171 -20.26 -5.04 -1.04
CA GLY A 171 -19.67 -5.51 -2.30
C GLY A 171 -20.08 -4.62 -3.48
N GLY A 172 -19.60 -4.90 -4.65
CA GLY A 172 -19.92 -4.10 -5.84
C GLY A 172 -18.77 -3.15 -6.15
N VAL A 173 -17.88 -3.59 -7.02
CA VAL A 173 -16.63 -2.93 -7.34
C VAL A 173 -16.45 -2.99 -8.83
N ASN A 174 -16.03 -1.90 -9.44
CA ASN A 174 -15.68 -1.83 -10.84
C ASN A 174 -14.42 -2.67 -11.13
N PRO A 175 -14.10 -2.94 -12.38
CA PRO A 175 -13.00 -3.83 -12.74
C PRO A 175 -11.61 -3.16 -12.69
N ALA A 176 -11.43 -2.07 -11.94
CA ALA A 176 -10.16 -1.37 -11.88
C ALA A 176 -9.92 -0.66 -10.55
N LEU A 177 -8.65 -0.45 -10.20
CA LEU A 177 -8.26 0.42 -9.09
C LEU A 177 -8.42 1.89 -9.52
N GLY A 178 -9.11 2.69 -8.71
CA GLY A 178 -9.39 4.08 -9.01
C GLY A 178 -8.76 5.07 -8.03
N TRP A 179 -8.46 4.65 -6.79
CA TRP A 179 -7.90 5.54 -5.78
C TRP A 179 -7.25 4.80 -4.60
N ILE A 180 -6.43 5.54 -3.88
CA ILE A 180 -5.89 5.15 -2.57
C ILE A 180 -6.16 6.27 -1.56
N PHE A 181 -6.62 5.90 -0.36
CA PHE A 181 -6.65 6.76 0.81
C PHE A 181 -5.61 6.32 1.83
N LEU A 182 -4.97 7.30 2.46
CA LEU A 182 -3.99 7.10 3.51
C LEU A 182 -4.30 8.04 4.67
N GLY A 183 -4.44 7.52 5.89
CA GLY A 183 -4.60 8.38 7.02
C GLY A 183 -5.50 7.89 8.14
N TRP A 184 -5.94 8.83 8.98
CA TRP A 184 -6.87 8.65 10.08
C TRP A 184 -7.68 9.92 10.31
N ASP A 185 -9.00 9.83 10.34
CA ASP A 185 -9.93 10.95 10.37
C ASP A 185 -10.34 11.39 11.78
N HIS A 186 -9.83 10.76 12.83
CA HIS A 186 -10.11 11.07 14.22
C HIS A 186 -8.94 11.77 14.93
N PRO A 187 -9.18 12.40 16.11
CA PRO A 187 -8.15 13.12 16.86
C PRO A 187 -7.19 12.21 17.65
N ASP A 188 -7.29 10.91 17.51
CA ASP A 188 -6.39 9.98 18.20
C ASP A 188 -4.96 10.17 17.70
N VAL A 189 -4.01 10.09 18.61
CA VAL A 189 -2.58 10.21 18.27
C VAL A 189 -2.19 9.13 17.26
N LEU A 190 -1.54 9.56 16.20
CA LEU A 190 -1.01 8.68 15.16
C LEU A 190 0.33 9.23 14.67
N THR A 191 1.32 8.36 14.61
CA THR A 191 2.60 8.61 13.91
C THR A 191 2.89 7.41 13.04
N ALA A 192 2.75 7.59 11.74
CA ALA A 192 3.00 6.57 10.75
C ALA A 192 3.65 7.14 9.49
N TYR A 193 4.28 6.29 8.71
CA TYR A 193 5.02 6.66 7.52
C TYR A 193 4.68 5.72 6.38
N ILE A 194 4.64 6.27 5.17
CA ILE A 194 4.36 5.55 3.94
C ILE A 194 5.40 5.95 2.90
N ASP A 195 5.85 4.98 2.12
CA ASP A 195 6.85 5.18 1.07
C ASP A 195 6.63 4.23 -0.11
N ASN A 196 7.17 4.61 -1.28
CA ASN A 196 7.25 3.78 -2.49
C ASN A 196 5.93 3.08 -2.86
N ILE A 197 4.92 3.85 -3.25
CA ILE A 197 3.64 3.31 -3.71
C ILE A 197 3.79 2.88 -5.18
N GLU A 198 3.46 1.64 -5.47
CA GLU A 198 3.44 1.10 -6.83
C GLU A 198 2.11 0.41 -7.12
N MET A 199 1.59 0.60 -8.31
CA MET A 199 0.40 -0.10 -8.81
C MET A 199 0.64 -0.62 -10.22
N GLY A 200 0.05 -1.75 -10.54
CA GLY A 200 0.24 -2.34 -11.86
C GLY A 200 -0.73 -3.48 -12.15
N ASP A 201 -0.58 -4.03 -13.34
CA ASP A 201 -1.33 -5.20 -13.78
C ASP A 201 -0.66 -6.50 -13.32
N GLY A 202 -1.44 -7.57 -13.19
CA GLY A 202 -0.97 -8.88 -12.73
C GLY A 202 -0.74 -8.92 -11.21
N GLU A 203 0.18 -9.75 -10.78
CA GLU A 203 0.43 -10.01 -9.36
C GLU A 203 1.53 -9.12 -8.75
N GLY A 204 2.26 -8.39 -9.58
CA GLY A 204 3.43 -7.62 -9.14
C GLY A 204 4.68 -8.48 -8.88
N LYS A 205 5.83 -7.84 -8.70
CA LYS A 205 7.13 -8.53 -8.68
C LYS A 205 7.41 -9.36 -7.42
N ASN A 206 6.76 -9.04 -6.30
CA ASN A 206 7.11 -9.58 -4.98
C ASN A 206 6.05 -10.49 -4.36
N ALA A 207 4.96 -10.81 -5.09
CA ALA A 207 3.92 -11.71 -4.58
C ALA A 207 4.50 -13.10 -4.34
N GLY A 208 4.56 -13.51 -3.08
CA GLY A 208 5.00 -14.85 -2.68
C GLY A 208 6.51 -15.11 -2.72
N LEU A 209 7.34 -14.10 -2.98
CA LEU A 209 8.80 -14.25 -2.88
C LEU A 209 9.24 -13.97 -1.44
N PRO A 210 9.82 -14.93 -0.71
CA PRO A 210 10.36 -14.68 0.60
C PRO A 210 11.51 -13.67 0.51
N ASN A 211 11.39 -12.55 1.19
CA ASN A 211 12.45 -11.55 1.40
C ASN A 211 13.15 -10.98 0.14
N ALA A 212 12.47 -10.93 -1.00
CA ALA A 212 12.97 -10.17 -2.15
C ALA A 212 12.96 -8.64 -1.91
N VAL A 213 12.66 -8.22 -0.70
CA VAL A 213 12.78 -6.84 -0.20
C VAL A 213 14.21 -6.57 0.25
N ASP A 214 15.18 -6.98 -0.52
CA ASP A 214 16.50 -6.45 -0.32
C ASP A 214 16.75 -5.37 -1.36
N HIS A 215 16.40 -4.14 -0.93
CA HIS A 215 17.05 -2.93 -1.38
C HIS A 215 17.17 -2.77 -2.91
N ALA A 216 16.30 -1.99 -3.51
CA ALA A 216 16.45 -1.52 -4.89
C ALA A 216 17.85 -0.91 -5.20
N GLY A 217 18.67 -0.66 -4.17
CA GLY A 217 20.07 -0.26 -4.28
C GLY A 217 21.09 -1.41 -4.35
N LYS A 218 20.80 -2.59 -3.80
CA LYS A 218 21.81 -3.68 -3.73
C LYS A 218 21.78 -4.65 -4.91
N LEU A 219 20.69 -4.75 -5.64
CA LEU A 219 20.65 -5.55 -6.88
C LEU A 219 21.63 -5.03 -7.94
N VAL A 220 21.81 -3.71 -8.04
CA VAL A 220 22.74 -3.10 -9.01
C VAL A 220 24.20 -3.41 -8.60
N SER A 221 24.51 -3.45 -7.30
CA SER A 221 25.88 -3.75 -6.83
C SER A 221 26.24 -5.23 -6.98
N HIS A 222 25.28 -6.14 -6.90
CA HIS A 222 25.54 -7.58 -7.07
C HIS A 222 25.81 -7.95 -8.53
N TRP A 223 25.10 -7.32 -9.48
CA TRP A 223 25.37 -7.50 -10.92
C TRP A 223 26.71 -6.87 -11.33
N ALA A 224 27.11 -5.76 -10.74
CA ALA A 224 28.40 -5.15 -11.00
C ALA A 224 29.57 -5.99 -10.49
N SER A 225 29.41 -6.71 -9.35
CA SER A 225 30.45 -7.60 -8.83
C SER A 225 30.60 -8.89 -9.63
N ILE A 226 29.55 -9.41 -10.27
CA ILE A 226 29.63 -10.60 -11.12
C ILE A 226 30.39 -10.31 -12.42
N LYS A 227 30.23 -9.12 -13.01
CA LYS A 227 30.97 -8.71 -14.22
C LYS A 227 32.45 -8.39 -14.02
N ALA A 228 32.90 -8.27 -12.79
CA ALA A 228 34.31 -8.01 -12.48
C ALA A 228 35.16 -9.29 -12.41
N TRP A 229 34.58 -10.47 -12.66
CA TRP A 229 35.25 -11.78 -12.63
C TRP A 229 35.33 -12.46 -14.02
N GLU A 230 34.90 -11.77 -15.08
CA GLU A 230 35.16 -12.13 -16.48
C GLU A 230 36.26 -11.22 -17.08
#